data_084babb04f5a06c19ababf169abcff36
#
_entry.id   084babb04f5a06c19ababf169abcff36
#
_cell.length_a   1.000
_cell.length_b   1.000
_cell.length_c   1.000
_cell.angle_alpha   90.00
_cell.angle_beta   90.00
_cell.angle_gamma   90.00
#
_symmetry.space_group_name_H-M   'P 1'
#
loop_
_entity.id
_entity.type
_entity.pdbx_description
1 polymer ?
#
loop_
_entity_poly.entity_id
_entity_poly.type
_entity_poly.pdbx_seq_one_letter_code
_entity_poly.pdbx_strand_id
1 'polypeptide(L)'
;MKRFGRIMFCFLPALLAFGLQQLISIPAVGLALLGGFYTKGATSIDDCMDAFLNIISTANFNAGVSAAYGTVALVVFAYWYYKKFRQTEPENVRKPFNIPVIFGILITAVGLQYITNYIVSFTAAINPHWLEYYSNLVESVGLDEPSLILVLYSVLIGPVCEELIFRGLTLKYAKRAMPFWIANLLQALLFGVFHMNMIQGVYAFVV
;
A
#
# COMPACT_ATOMS: atom_id res chain seq x y z
N MET A 1 10.18 -16.45 24.08
CA MET A 1 10.82 -16.27 22.74
C MET A 1 12.13 -15.52 22.94
N LYS A 2 13.24 -16.02 22.37
CA LYS A 2 14.54 -15.31 22.37
C LYS A 2 14.36 -13.94 21.66
N ARG A 3 15.15 -12.93 22.04
CA ARG A 3 15.09 -11.56 21.48
C ARG A 3 15.11 -11.55 19.95
N PHE A 4 15.89 -12.41 19.34
CA PHE A 4 15.96 -12.60 17.89
C PHE A 4 14.60 -12.96 17.26
N GLY A 5 13.86 -13.92 17.83
CA GLY A 5 12.55 -14.29 17.32
C GLY A 5 11.53 -13.13 17.36
N ARG A 6 11.61 -12.26 18.38
CA ARG A 6 10.76 -11.05 18.45
C ARG A 6 11.07 -10.05 17.35
N ILE A 7 12.36 -9.88 17.00
CA ILE A 7 12.78 -9.00 15.89
C ILE A 7 12.27 -9.55 14.56
N MET A 8 12.41 -10.85 14.30
CA MET A 8 11.88 -11.47 13.08
C MET A 8 10.37 -11.28 12.90
N PHE A 9 9.60 -11.33 13.99
CA PHE A 9 8.17 -11.07 13.95
C PHE A 9 7.78 -9.64 13.55
N CYS A 10 8.71 -8.67 13.63
CA CYS A 10 8.44 -7.29 13.18
C CYS A 10 8.29 -7.20 11.66
N PHE A 11 8.96 -8.05 10.91
CA PHE A 11 8.92 -8.08 9.45
C PHE A 11 7.73 -8.88 8.90
N LEU A 12 7.17 -9.77 9.72
CA LEU A 12 6.15 -10.73 9.28
C LEU A 12 4.90 -10.07 8.68
N PRO A 13 4.32 -8.97 9.23
CA PRO A 13 3.16 -8.32 8.62
C PRO A 13 3.45 -7.78 7.22
N ALA A 14 4.59 -7.11 7.02
CA ALA A 14 4.99 -6.57 5.71
C ALA A 14 5.26 -7.69 4.70
N LEU A 15 5.95 -8.77 5.11
CA LEU A 15 6.22 -9.92 4.26
C LEU A 15 4.93 -10.65 3.86
N LEU A 16 3.99 -10.82 4.79
CA LEU A 16 2.69 -11.42 4.48
C LEU A 16 1.84 -10.52 3.58
N ALA A 17 1.89 -9.20 3.76
CA ALA A 17 1.22 -8.25 2.87
C ALA A 17 1.74 -8.37 1.44
N PHE A 18 3.07 -8.39 1.28
CA PHE A 18 3.72 -8.58 -0.01
C PHE A 18 3.37 -9.96 -0.61
N GLY A 19 3.47 -11.03 0.17
CA GLY A 19 3.10 -12.38 -0.27
C GLY A 19 1.64 -12.49 -0.70
N LEU A 20 0.73 -11.86 0.03
CA LEU A 20 -0.69 -11.81 -0.30
C LEU A 20 -0.96 -11.03 -1.59
N GLN A 21 -0.23 -9.92 -1.80
CA GLN A 21 -0.28 -9.17 -3.04
C GLN A 21 0.13 -10.02 -4.24
N GLN A 22 1.23 -10.77 -4.13
CA GLN A 22 1.68 -11.68 -5.19
C GLN A 22 0.68 -12.83 -5.42
N LEU A 23 0.12 -13.38 -4.35
CA LEU A 23 -0.88 -14.46 -4.41
C LEU A 23 -2.14 -14.05 -5.19
N ILE A 24 -2.50 -12.78 -5.19
CA ILE A 24 -3.64 -12.24 -5.92
C ILE A 24 -3.24 -11.77 -7.31
N SER A 25 -2.11 -11.07 -7.45
CA SER A 25 -1.68 -10.48 -8.71
C SER A 25 -1.25 -11.54 -9.74
N ILE A 26 -0.51 -12.58 -9.32
CA ILE A 26 -0.02 -13.62 -10.25
C ILE A 26 -1.18 -14.37 -10.93
N PRO A 27 -2.21 -14.89 -10.21
CA PRO A 27 -3.35 -15.51 -10.85
C PRO A 27 -4.15 -14.53 -11.73
N ALA A 28 -4.28 -13.24 -11.32
CA ALA A 28 -4.97 -12.25 -12.13
C ALA A 28 -4.28 -12.00 -13.46
N VAL A 29 -2.94 -11.88 -13.45
CA VAL A 29 -2.13 -11.78 -14.68
C VAL A 29 -2.24 -13.05 -15.52
N GLY A 30 -2.24 -14.23 -14.89
CA GLY A 30 -2.46 -15.51 -15.58
C GLY A 30 -3.84 -15.58 -16.27
N LEU A 31 -4.89 -15.10 -15.62
CA LEU A 31 -6.23 -15.01 -16.21
C LEU A 31 -6.28 -14.00 -17.36
N ALA A 32 -5.59 -12.87 -17.25
CA ALA A 32 -5.47 -11.89 -18.33
C ALA A 32 -4.75 -12.49 -19.55
N LEU A 33 -3.69 -13.28 -19.33
CA LEU A 33 -2.99 -14.00 -20.40
C LEU A 33 -3.93 -14.99 -21.10
N LEU A 34 -4.68 -15.79 -20.35
CA LEU A 34 -5.70 -16.67 -20.93
C LEU A 34 -6.75 -15.87 -21.70
N GLY A 35 -7.18 -14.72 -21.18
CA GLY A 35 -8.09 -13.79 -21.86
C GLY A 35 -7.57 -13.34 -23.22
N GLY A 36 -6.27 -13.06 -23.34
CA GLY A 36 -5.62 -12.73 -24.61
C GLY A 36 -5.78 -13.84 -25.66
N PHE A 37 -5.66 -15.10 -25.27
CA PHE A 37 -5.88 -16.24 -26.18
C PHE A 37 -7.34 -16.42 -26.63
N TYR A 38 -8.31 -15.95 -25.85
CA TYR A 38 -9.72 -16.05 -26.18
C TYR A 38 -10.29 -14.78 -26.85
N THR A 39 -9.44 -13.77 -27.10
CA THR A 39 -9.88 -12.53 -27.75
C THR A 39 -10.28 -12.81 -29.20
N LYS A 40 -11.48 -12.37 -29.58
CA LYS A 40 -11.98 -12.54 -30.95
C LYS A 40 -11.09 -11.77 -31.93
N GLY A 41 -10.54 -12.49 -32.93
CA GLY A 41 -9.67 -11.93 -33.96
C GLY A 41 -8.17 -12.19 -33.73
N ALA A 42 -7.76 -12.75 -32.60
CA ALA A 42 -6.39 -13.19 -32.40
C ALA A 42 -6.13 -14.45 -33.24
N THR A 43 -5.26 -14.33 -34.23
CA THR A 43 -4.92 -15.42 -35.17
C THR A 43 -3.46 -15.85 -35.04
N SER A 44 -2.67 -15.07 -34.33
CA SER A 44 -1.25 -15.32 -34.08
C SER A 44 -0.92 -15.20 -32.59
N ILE A 45 0.30 -15.63 -32.20
CA ILE A 45 0.83 -15.44 -30.84
C ILE A 45 1.00 -13.95 -30.55
N ASP A 46 1.39 -13.15 -31.55
CA ASP A 46 1.57 -11.71 -31.40
C ASP A 46 0.23 -11.02 -31.11
N ASP A 47 -0.85 -11.39 -31.81
CA ASP A 47 -2.21 -10.88 -31.53
C ASP A 47 -2.65 -11.22 -30.09
N CYS A 48 -2.35 -12.43 -29.62
CA CYS A 48 -2.66 -12.85 -28.26
C CYS A 48 -1.86 -12.04 -27.23
N MET A 49 -0.59 -11.76 -27.51
CA MET A 49 0.29 -10.98 -26.64
C MET A 49 -0.17 -9.51 -26.58
N ASP A 50 -0.52 -8.91 -27.70
CA ASP A 50 -1.06 -7.55 -27.77
C ASP A 50 -2.38 -7.44 -26.99
N ALA A 51 -3.27 -8.41 -27.15
CA ALA A 51 -4.52 -8.47 -26.39
C ALA A 51 -4.25 -8.60 -24.87
N PHE A 52 -3.31 -9.44 -24.47
CA PHE A 52 -2.89 -9.58 -23.07
C PHE A 52 -2.33 -8.25 -22.51
N LEU A 53 -1.40 -7.62 -23.22
CA LEU A 53 -0.79 -6.35 -22.81
C LEU A 53 -1.86 -5.27 -22.70
N ASN A 54 -2.81 -5.22 -23.62
CA ASN A 54 -3.95 -4.31 -23.56
C ASN A 54 -4.80 -4.55 -22.30
N ILE A 55 -5.06 -5.80 -21.90
CA ILE A 55 -5.82 -6.11 -20.69
C ILE A 55 -5.09 -5.60 -19.44
N ILE A 56 -3.82 -5.97 -19.25
CA ILE A 56 -3.07 -5.65 -18.03
C ILE A 56 -2.71 -4.17 -17.91
N SER A 57 -2.68 -3.42 -19.01
CA SER A 57 -2.45 -1.97 -19.00
C SER A 57 -3.71 -1.16 -18.70
N THR A 58 -4.90 -1.79 -18.64
CA THR A 58 -6.11 -1.05 -18.33
C THR A 58 -6.18 -0.63 -16.86
N ALA A 59 -6.58 0.62 -16.61
CA ALA A 59 -6.85 1.12 -15.27
C ALA A 59 -7.86 0.26 -14.50
N ASN A 60 -8.88 -0.27 -15.19
CA ASN A 60 -9.88 -1.15 -14.57
C ASN A 60 -9.31 -2.48 -14.10
N PHE A 61 -8.39 -3.09 -14.84
CA PHE A 61 -7.70 -4.30 -14.41
C PHE A 61 -6.87 -4.05 -13.15
N ASN A 62 -6.05 -3.00 -13.17
CA ASN A 62 -5.21 -2.60 -12.05
C ASN A 62 -6.03 -2.22 -10.81
N ALA A 63 -7.10 -1.45 -10.98
CA ALA A 63 -8.03 -1.11 -9.90
C ALA A 63 -8.73 -2.36 -9.32
N GLY A 64 -9.14 -3.30 -10.17
CA GLY A 64 -9.76 -4.56 -9.75
C GLY A 64 -8.81 -5.44 -8.93
N VAL A 65 -7.57 -5.61 -9.40
CA VAL A 65 -6.53 -6.37 -8.67
C VAL A 65 -6.21 -5.71 -7.33
N SER A 66 -6.08 -4.39 -7.32
CA SER A 66 -5.81 -3.61 -6.10
C SER A 66 -6.96 -3.71 -5.09
N ALA A 67 -8.21 -3.61 -5.55
CA ALA A 67 -9.39 -3.74 -4.71
C ALA A 67 -9.54 -5.17 -4.15
N ALA A 68 -9.26 -6.19 -4.94
CA ALA A 68 -9.25 -7.58 -4.50
C ALA A 68 -8.18 -7.81 -3.42
N TYR A 69 -6.95 -7.37 -3.67
CA TYR A 69 -5.87 -7.41 -2.67
C TYR A 69 -6.28 -6.68 -1.40
N GLY A 70 -6.70 -5.43 -1.51
CA GLY A 70 -7.05 -4.60 -0.35
C GLY A 70 -8.17 -5.20 0.49
N THR A 71 -9.20 -5.77 -0.15
CA THR A 71 -10.31 -6.40 0.56
C THR A 71 -9.84 -7.65 1.34
N VAL A 72 -9.07 -8.52 0.71
CA VAL A 72 -8.53 -9.72 1.38
C VAL A 72 -7.55 -9.33 2.48
N ALA A 73 -6.65 -8.38 2.20
CA ALA A 73 -5.70 -7.86 3.17
C ALA A 73 -6.40 -7.25 4.38
N LEU A 74 -7.44 -6.43 4.16
CA LEU A 74 -8.23 -5.84 5.24
C LEU A 74 -8.80 -6.92 6.18
N VAL A 75 -9.41 -7.96 5.63
CA VAL A 75 -9.98 -9.05 6.43
C VAL A 75 -8.89 -9.79 7.22
N VAL A 76 -7.80 -10.18 6.55
CA VAL A 76 -6.71 -10.95 7.15
C VAL A 76 -6.02 -10.16 8.28
N PHE A 77 -5.62 -8.91 8.00
CA PHE A 77 -4.88 -8.10 8.97
C PHE A 77 -5.77 -7.54 10.08
N ALA A 78 -7.05 -7.21 9.81
CA ALA A 78 -8.01 -6.84 10.83
C ALA A 78 -8.29 -8.01 11.79
N TYR A 79 -8.48 -9.22 11.26
CA TYR A 79 -8.63 -10.41 12.08
C TYR A 79 -7.39 -10.69 12.94
N TRP A 80 -6.19 -10.59 12.35
CA TRP A 80 -4.94 -10.76 13.08
C TRP A 80 -4.78 -9.72 14.19
N TYR A 81 -5.01 -8.44 13.86
CA TYR A 81 -4.97 -7.36 14.85
C TYR A 81 -5.97 -7.59 15.99
N TYR A 82 -7.21 -7.88 15.65
CA TYR A 82 -8.27 -8.17 16.61
C TYR A 82 -7.87 -9.29 17.57
N LYS A 83 -7.43 -10.43 17.04
CA LYS A 83 -7.09 -11.61 17.85
C LYS A 83 -5.87 -11.38 18.74
N LYS A 84 -4.90 -10.55 18.31
CA LYS A 84 -3.61 -10.41 18.99
C LYS A 84 -3.49 -9.20 19.89
N PHE A 85 -4.17 -8.11 19.58
CA PHE A 85 -3.93 -6.81 20.21
C PHE A 85 -5.17 -6.15 20.82
N ARG A 86 -6.39 -6.49 20.42
CA ARG A 86 -7.60 -5.83 20.93
C ARG A 86 -7.72 -5.90 22.46
N GLN A 87 -7.35 -7.00 23.08
CA GLN A 87 -7.46 -7.18 24.55
C GLN A 87 -6.44 -6.37 25.34
N THR A 88 -5.45 -5.79 24.67
CA THR A 88 -4.37 -4.99 25.31
C THR A 88 -4.58 -3.48 25.16
N GLU A 89 -5.65 -3.05 24.49
CA GLU A 89 -5.96 -1.62 24.34
C GLU A 89 -6.67 -1.10 25.59
N PRO A 90 -6.23 0.04 26.15
CA PRO A 90 -6.92 0.66 27.28
C PRO A 90 -8.34 1.09 26.86
N GLU A 91 -9.30 0.82 27.74
CA GLU A 91 -10.74 1.10 27.52
C GLU A 91 -11.07 2.59 27.30
N ASN A 92 -10.14 3.50 27.60
CA ASN A 92 -10.32 4.95 27.62
C ASN A 92 -10.03 5.69 26.30
N VAL A 93 -9.89 5.00 25.16
CA VAL A 93 -9.69 5.65 23.84
C VAL A 93 -10.95 6.33 23.29
N ARG A 94 -12.00 6.50 24.11
CA ARG A 94 -13.37 6.81 23.65
C ARG A 94 -13.71 8.27 23.35
N LYS A 95 -12.78 9.23 23.34
CA LYS A 95 -13.11 10.62 22.93
C LYS A 95 -12.06 11.33 22.09
N PRO A 96 -11.65 10.78 20.93
CA PRO A 96 -10.70 11.49 20.09
C PRO A 96 -11.33 12.58 19.22
N PHE A 97 -12.63 12.57 18.98
CA PHE A 97 -13.29 13.48 18.04
C PHE A 97 -13.96 14.64 18.76
N ASN A 98 -13.21 15.71 18.93
CA ASN A 98 -13.74 17.02 19.25
C ASN A 98 -13.35 18.02 18.14
N ILE A 99 -14.01 19.18 18.08
CA ILE A 99 -13.80 20.18 17.04
C ILE A 99 -12.31 20.58 16.89
N PRO A 100 -11.56 20.89 17.96
CA PRO A 100 -10.12 21.18 17.86
C PRO A 100 -9.30 20.06 17.24
N VAL A 101 -9.59 18.79 17.53
CA VAL A 101 -8.89 17.64 16.95
C VAL A 101 -9.17 17.53 15.44
N ILE A 102 -10.42 17.75 15.01
CA ILE A 102 -10.76 17.74 13.58
C ILE A 102 -9.99 18.85 12.85
N PHE A 103 -9.96 20.08 13.38
CA PHE A 103 -9.16 21.16 12.81
C PHE A 103 -7.66 20.83 12.80
N GLY A 104 -7.15 20.24 13.88
CA GLY A 104 -5.75 19.78 13.94
C GLY A 104 -5.43 18.76 12.85
N ILE A 105 -6.29 17.78 12.61
CA ILE A 105 -6.14 16.79 11.53
C ILE A 105 -6.14 17.48 10.17
N LEU A 106 -7.06 18.40 9.90
CA LEU A 106 -7.14 19.12 8.62
C LEU A 106 -5.88 19.96 8.37
N ILE A 107 -5.42 20.72 9.35
CA ILE A 107 -4.18 21.52 9.24
C ILE A 107 -2.98 20.61 9.01
N THR A 108 -2.89 19.49 9.74
CA THR A 108 -1.81 18.50 9.55
C THR A 108 -1.85 17.90 8.16
N ALA A 109 -3.02 17.53 7.64
CA ALA A 109 -3.17 16.97 6.29
C ALA A 109 -2.68 17.96 5.22
N VAL A 110 -3.06 19.25 5.34
CA VAL A 110 -2.56 20.29 4.43
C VAL A 110 -1.05 20.45 4.55
N GLY A 111 -0.51 20.49 5.77
CA GLY A 111 0.94 20.57 6.01
C GLY A 111 1.71 19.40 5.41
N LEU A 112 1.21 18.18 5.61
CA LEU A 112 1.79 16.97 5.04
C LEU A 112 1.74 16.97 3.50
N GLN A 113 0.68 17.50 2.89
CA GLN A 113 0.59 17.66 1.44
C GLN A 113 1.72 18.55 0.88
N TYR A 114 2.00 19.67 1.54
CA TYR A 114 3.12 20.54 1.14
C TYR A 114 4.47 19.83 1.32
N ILE A 115 4.68 19.15 2.45
CA ILE A 115 5.91 18.38 2.71
C ILE A 115 6.10 17.32 1.62
N THR A 116 5.05 16.57 1.28
CA THR A 116 5.10 15.57 0.21
C THR A 116 5.48 16.19 -1.13
N ASN A 117 4.89 17.32 -1.51
CA ASN A 117 5.23 18.02 -2.75
C ASN A 117 6.70 18.48 -2.78
N TYR A 118 7.24 18.97 -1.66
CA TYR A 118 8.67 19.32 -1.57
C TYR A 118 9.56 18.08 -1.71
N ILE A 119 9.21 16.96 -1.07
CA ILE A 119 9.96 15.70 -1.17
C ILE A 119 9.95 15.20 -2.62
N VAL A 120 8.80 15.21 -3.29
CA VAL A 120 8.68 14.81 -4.70
C VAL A 120 9.56 15.71 -5.59
N SER A 121 9.48 17.01 -5.41
CA SER A 121 10.30 17.98 -6.18
C SER A 121 11.80 17.80 -5.93
N PHE A 122 12.18 17.56 -4.67
CA PHE A 122 13.59 17.36 -4.29
C PHE A 122 14.12 16.03 -4.85
N THR A 123 13.38 14.93 -4.73
CA THR A 123 13.79 13.63 -5.27
C THR A 123 13.85 13.65 -6.80
N ALA A 124 12.93 14.34 -7.46
CA ALA A 124 12.95 14.54 -8.90
C ALA A 124 14.16 15.38 -9.36
N ALA A 125 14.58 16.37 -8.57
CA ALA A 125 15.78 17.18 -8.86
C ALA A 125 17.08 16.36 -8.74
N ILE A 126 17.12 15.35 -7.85
CA ILE A 126 18.26 14.44 -7.73
C ILE A 126 18.35 13.51 -8.93
N ASN A 127 17.21 12.92 -9.35
CA ASN A 127 17.16 12.04 -10.50
C ASN A 127 15.80 12.14 -11.21
N PRO A 128 15.73 12.85 -12.36
CA PRO A 128 14.50 13.00 -13.13
C PRO A 128 13.85 11.69 -13.59
N HIS A 129 14.62 10.63 -13.80
CA HIS A 129 14.09 9.32 -14.18
C HIS A 129 13.20 8.68 -13.10
N TRP A 130 13.40 9.03 -11.82
CA TRP A 130 12.50 8.58 -10.76
C TRP A 130 11.12 9.21 -10.86
N LEU A 131 11.05 10.47 -11.28
CA LEU A 131 9.78 11.15 -11.52
C LEU A 131 9.06 10.58 -12.74
N GLU A 132 9.78 10.35 -13.83
CA GLU A 132 9.25 9.72 -15.04
C GLU A 132 8.67 8.33 -14.73
N TYR A 133 9.43 7.49 -14.01
CA TYR A 133 8.96 6.18 -13.58
C TYR A 133 7.70 6.28 -12.70
N TYR A 134 7.69 7.22 -11.75
CA TYR A 134 6.53 7.45 -10.88
C TYR A 134 5.30 7.95 -11.66
N SER A 135 5.49 8.86 -12.61
CA SER A 135 4.41 9.37 -13.46
C SER A 135 3.80 8.26 -14.33
N ASN A 136 4.63 7.44 -14.94
CA ASN A 136 4.18 6.28 -15.73
C ASN A 136 3.41 5.27 -14.87
N LEU A 137 3.83 5.08 -13.60
CA LEU A 137 3.13 4.22 -12.66
C LEU A 137 1.74 4.80 -12.30
N VAL A 138 1.65 6.10 -12.03
CA VAL A 138 0.39 6.81 -11.73
C VAL A 138 -0.59 6.70 -12.90
N GLU A 139 -0.11 6.90 -14.12
CA GLU A 139 -0.90 6.75 -15.35
C GLU A 139 -1.36 5.30 -15.55
N SER A 140 -0.45 4.33 -15.40
CA SER A 140 -0.78 2.91 -15.58
C SER A 140 -1.83 2.38 -14.59
N VAL A 141 -1.91 2.97 -13.41
CA VAL A 141 -2.92 2.64 -12.39
C VAL A 141 -4.24 3.39 -12.64
N GLY A 142 -4.24 4.40 -13.53
CA GLY A 142 -5.42 5.19 -13.90
C GLY A 142 -5.80 6.26 -12.87
N LEU A 143 -4.81 6.80 -12.15
CA LEU A 143 -5.04 7.89 -11.20
C LEU A 143 -5.28 9.25 -11.86
N ASP A 144 -4.99 9.38 -13.14
CA ASP A 144 -5.32 10.52 -14.00
C ASP A 144 -6.81 10.56 -14.36
N GLU A 145 -7.45 9.39 -14.57
CA GLU A 145 -8.89 9.25 -14.81
C GLU A 145 -9.49 8.18 -13.86
N PRO A 146 -9.60 8.46 -12.55
CA PRO A 146 -9.87 7.44 -11.56
C PRO A 146 -11.29 6.86 -11.67
N SER A 147 -11.38 5.53 -11.76
CA SER A 147 -12.65 4.82 -11.63
C SER A 147 -13.16 4.87 -10.17
N LEU A 148 -14.47 4.70 -9.96
CA LEU A 148 -15.05 4.63 -8.62
C LEU A 148 -14.37 3.56 -7.75
N ILE A 149 -14.02 2.41 -8.33
CA ILE A 149 -13.32 1.32 -7.64
C ILE A 149 -11.95 1.80 -7.17
N LEU A 150 -11.21 2.49 -8.03
CA LEU A 150 -9.89 3.02 -7.70
C LEU A 150 -9.98 4.08 -6.60
N VAL A 151 -10.96 4.98 -6.65
CA VAL A 151 -11.19 5.99 -5.60
C VAL A 151 -11.50 5.32 -4.26
N LEU A 152 -12.42 4.35 -4.23
CA LEU A 152 -12.76 3.63 -3.00
C LEU A 152 -11.54 2.86 -2.43
N TYR A 153 -10.75 2.27 -3.31
CA TYR A 153 -9.53 1.58 -2.89
C TYR A 153 -8.49 2.57 -2.34
N SER A 154 -8.13 3.61 -3.10
CA SER A 154 -7.03 4.52 -2.76
C SER A 154 -7.33 5.43 -1.57
N VAL A 155 -8.61 5.78 -1.36
CA VAL A 155 -9.01 6.70 -0.28
C VAL A 155 -9.42 5.96 1.00
N LEU A 156 -9.97 4.76 0.90
CA LEU A 156 -10.51 4.03 2.05
C LEU A 156 -9.76 2.73 2.34
N ILE A 157 -9.79 1.79 1.41
CA ILE A 157 -9.33 0.41 1.67
C ILE A 157 -7.81 0.38 1.84
N GLY A 158 -7.08 0.98 0.91
CA GLY A 158 -5.61 1.03 0.92
C GLY A 158 -5.07 1.64 2.22
N PRO A 159 -5.41 2.89 2.56
CA PRO A 159 -4.93 3.53 3.79
C PRO A 159 -5.27 2.76 5.06
N VAL A 160 -6.48 2.19 5.18
CA VAL A 160 -6.84 1.37 6.36
C VAL A 160 -6.02 0.09 6.43
N CYS A 161 -5.75 -0.58 5.29
CA CYS A 161 -4.87 -1.74 5.25
C CYS A 161 -3.45 -1.38 5.66
N GLU A 162 -2.90 -0.29 5.14
CA GLU A 162 -1.56 0.20 5.47
C GLU A 162 -1.44 0.52 6.96
N GLU A 163 -2.42 1.21 7.54
CA GLU A 163 -2.46 1.47 8.98
C GLU A 163 -2.47 0.17 9.80
N LEU A 164 -3.25 -0.82 9.40
CA LEU A 164 -3.29 -2.11 10.09
C LEU A 164 -1.97 -2.87 9.99
N ILE A 165 -1.35 -2.90 8.82
CA ILE A 165 -0.11 -3.63 8.55
C ILE A 165 1.06 -2.96 9.29
N PHE A 166 1.26 -1.65 9.08
CA PHE A 166 2.46 -0.96 9.52
C PHE A 166 2.31 -0.39 10.94
N ARG A 167 1.26 0.36 11.24
CA ARG A 167 1.07 0.96 12.58
C ARG A 167 0.34 0.02 13.55
N GLY A 168 -0.60 -0.78 13.05
CA GLY A 168 -1.33 -1.76 13.85
C GLY A 168 -0.50 -2.98 14.25
N LEU A 169 0.19 -3.61 13.32
CA LEU A 169 0.90 -4.87 13.55
C LEU A 169 2.42 -4.66 13.65
N THR A 170 3.07 -4.17 12.60
CA THR A 170 4.53 -4.04 12.52
C THR A 170 5.08 -3.23 13.69
N LEU A 171 4.58 -2.01 13.92
CA LEU A 171 5.02 -1.16 15.02
C LEU A 171 4.76 -1.79 16.39
N LYS A 172 3.60 -2.44 16.60
CA LYS A 172 3.28 -3.09 17.87
C LYS A 172 4.19 -4.29 18.16
N TYR A 173 4.55 -5.07 17.13
CA TYR A 173 5.56 -6.13 17.30
C TYR A 173 6.94 -5.54 17.56
N ALA A 174 7.35 -4.51 16.84
CA ALA A 174 8.66 -3.85 16.99
C ALA A 174 8.82 -3.26 18.40
N LYS A 175 7.80 -2.61 18.95
CA LYS A 175 7.81 -2.07 20.33
C LYS A 175 8.02 -3.14 21.41
N ARG A 176 7.74 -4.41 21.13
CA ARG A 176 8.03 -5.52 22.05
C ARG A 176 9.49 -5.99 22.00
N ALA A 177 10.24 -5.59 20.99
CA ALA A 177 11.61 -6.02 20.75
C ALA A 177 12.64 -4.90 20.95
N MET A 178 12.23 -3.65 20.74
CA MET A 178 13.11 -2.47 20.72
C MET A 178 12.40 -1.21 21.24
N PRO A 179 13.16 -0.14 21.61
CA PRO A 179 12.60 1.15 22.02
C PRO A 179 11.74 1.78 20.94
N PHE A 180 10.76 2.62 21.35
CA PHE A 180 9.76 3.22 20.46
C PHE A 180 10.37 3.88 19.21
N TRP A 181 11.40 4.71 19.37
CA TRP A 181 11.99 5.44 18.25
C TRP A 181 12.61 4.52 17.18
N ILE A 182 13.28 3.45 17.61
CA ILE A 182 13.83 2.45 16.68
C ILE A 182 12.71 1.65 16.04
N ALA A 183 11.67 1.31 16.81
CA ALA A 183 10.50 0.61 16.29
C ALA A 183 9.74 1.43 15.25
N ASN A 184 9.59 2.75 15.49
CA ASN A 184 8.94 3.66 14.56
C ASN A 184 9.76 3.86 13.29
N LEU A 185 11.08 4.04 13.42
CA LEU A 185 11.99 4.14 12.27
C LEU A 185 11.93 2.87 11.39
N LEU A 186 11.97 1.69 12.03
CA LEU A 186 11.85 0.42 11.32
C LEU A 186 10.52 0.31 10.56
N GLN A 187 9.41 0.67 11.21
CA GLN A 187 8.08 0.65 10.58
C GLN A 187 8.01 1.61 9.41
N ALA A 188 8.51 2.86 9.56
CA ALA A 188 8.53 3.86 8.49
C ALA A 188 9.38 3.39 7.31
N LEU A 189 10.56 2.79 7.57
CA LEU A 189 11.42 2.23 6.52
C LEU A 189 10.72 1.10 5.76
N LEU A 190 10.08 0.16 6.47
CA LEU A 190 9.34 -0.93 5.83
C LEU A 190 8.15 -0.40 5.03
N PHE A 191 7.47 0.64 5.50
CA PHE A 191 6.39 1.29 4.79
C PHE A 191 6.88 1.95 3.50
N GLY A 192 7.98 2.70 3.55
CA GLY A 192 8.59 3.29 2.36
C GLY A 192 9.03 2.23 1.33
N VAL A 193 9.72 1.18 1.78
CA VAL A 193 10.17 0.08 0.90
C VAL A 193 9.00 -0.67 0.27
N PHE A 194 7.89 -0.81 0.97
CA PHE A 194 6.69 -1.50 0.48
C PHE A 194 6.10 -0.86 -0.79
N HIS A 195 6.32 0.43 -1.01
CA HIS A 195 5.84 1.13 -2.19
C HIS A 195 6.63 0.83 -3.48
N MET A 196 7.81 0.21 -3.38
CA MET A 196 8.60 -0.30 -4.50
C MET A 196 9.02 0.75 -5.55
N ASN A 197 8.91 2.04 -5.26
CA ASN A 197 9.43 3.14 -6.06
C ASN A 197 10.05 4.23 -5.19
N MET A 198 11.06 4.94 -5.70
CA MET A 198 11.87 5.88 -4.90
C MET A 198 11.07 7.11 -4.46
N ILE A 199 10.27 7.70 -5.33
CA ILE A 199 9.50 8.91 -5.01
C ILE A 199 8.51 8.61 -3.89
N GLN A 200 7.66 7.62 -4.10
CA GLN A 200 6.64 7.24 -3.13
C GLN A 200 7.26 6.68 -1.85
N GLY A 201 8.33 5.90 -1.97
CA GLY A 201 9.04 5.33 -0.84
C GLY A 201 9.63 6.40 0.08
N VAL A 202 10.22 7.46 -0.47
CA VAL A 202 10.79 8.54 0.33
C VAL A 202 9.71 9.35 1.05
N TYR A 203 8.65 9.77 0.36
CA TYR A 203 7.61 10.53 1.06
C TYR A 203 6.81 9.66 2.05
N ALA A 204 6.55 8.39 1.74
CA ALA A 204 5.89 7.48 2.67
C ALA A 204 6.75 7.18 3.92
N PHE A 205 8.08 7.16 3.78
CA PHE A 205 8.99 7.05 4.93
C PHE A 205 8.93 8.26 5.85
N VAL A 206 8.79 9.47 5.29
CA VAL A 206 8.83 10.74 6.04
C VAL A 206 7.48 11.07 6.69
N VAL A 207 6.37 10.75 6.04
CA VAL A 207 4.99 11.05 6.47
C VAL A 207 4.42 9.92 7.32
#